data_e3817f8da12542ddc5962388365e985e
#
_entry.id   e3817f8da12542ddc5962388365e985e
#
_cell.length_a   1.000
_cell.length_b   1.000
_cell.length_c   1.000
_cell.angle_alpha   90.00
_cell.angle_beta   90.00
_cell.angle_gamma   90.00
#
_symmetry.space_group_name_H-M   'P 1'
#
loop_
_entity.id
_entity.type
_entity.pdbx_description
1 polymer ?
#
loop_
_entity_poly.entity_id
_entity_poly.type
_entity_poly.pdbx_seq_one_letter_code
_entity_poly.pdbx_strand_id
1 'polypeptide(L)'
;DAIFAGFMFEQTAPVAEKILTPDHWTNGTVEIDLSTDDNLSGVRDITLPDGSIVDATQAKYTVDKNGVYNFSVRDYCGNVLTYPVEVSNIDRLAPAADYEVIPGDWTNKPVTIRVTAADPEPEDGYAPSGVKSITMPDGTVVEGGTADFAAEANGKYDFIITDNGGNTFTLHTEVSNIDYLAPEAEYTVTPDVWTNGPAAIHVTATDPEP
;
A
#
# COMPACT_ATOMS: atom_id res chain seq x y z
N ASP A 1 -63.59 -3.67 -43.35
CA ASP A 1 -62.91 -3.96 -42.10
C ASP A 1 -61.62 -3.17 -42.07
N ALA A 2 -61.63 -2.04 -41.33
CA ALA A 2 -60.42 -1.25 -41.13
C ALA A 2 -59.60 -1.93 -40.01
N ILE A 3 -58.45 -2.49 -40.42
CA ILE A 3 -57.41 -2.98 -39.49
C ILE A 3 -56.72 -1.74 -38.95
N PHE A 4 -57.06 -1.28 -37.74
CA PHE A 4 -56.24 -0.35 -37.00
C PHE A 4 -55.00 -1.11 -36.52
N ALA A 5 -53.90 -0.98 -37.24
CA ALA A 5 -52.58 -1.30 -36.70
C ALA A 5 -52.31 -0.31 -35.57
N GLY A 6 -52.43 -0.76 -34.33
CA GLY A 6 -52.02 0.04 -33.18
C GLY A 6 -50.53 0.29 -33.25
N PHE A 7 -50.12 1.54 -33.49
CA PHE A 7 -48.75 1.93 -33.35
C PHE A 7 -48.42 1.88 -31.87
N MET A 8 -47.54 0.97 -31.48
CA MET A 8 -46.96 0.97 -30.13
C MET A 8 -45.80 1.97 -30.13
N PHE A 9 -45.93 3.02 -29.33
CA PHE A 9 -44.83 3.95 -29.05
C PHE A 9 -44.13 3.49 -27.80
N GLU A 10 -42.87 3.17 -27.92
CA GLU A 10 -41.99 2.90 -26.81
C GLU A 10 -41.14 4.13 -26.53
N GLN A 11 -41.12 4.58 -25.24
CA GLN A 11 -40.38 5.75 -24.74
C GLN A 11 -39.59 5.42 -23.48
N THR A 12 -39.50 4.15 -23.11
CA THR A 12 -38.75 3.68 -21.95
C THR A 12 -37.30 3.43 -22.38
N ALA A 13 -36.36 4.04 -21.66
CA ALA A 13 -34.95 3.77 -21.91
C ALA A 13 -34.55 2.41 -21.29
N PRO A 14 -33.51 1.74 -21.84
CA PRO A 14 -32.95 0.53 -21.26
C PRO A 14 -32.51 0.71 -19.80
N VAL A 15 -32.33 -0.39 -19.09
CA VAL A 15 -31.71 -0.45 -17.76
C VAL A 15 -30.33 -1.09 -17.85
N ALA A 16 -29.45 -0.79 -16.87
CA ALA A 16 -28.11 -1.35 -16.83
C ALA A 16 -27.70 -1.69 -15.39
N GLU A 17 -26.92 -2.74 -15.26
CA GLU A 17 -26.22 -3.15 -14.03
C GLU A 17 -24.75 -3.34 -14.30
N LYS A 18 -23.90 -3.13 -13.26
CA LYS A 18 -22.45 -3.29 -13.36
C LYS A 18 -21.91 -4.24 -12.33
N ILE A 19 -20.81 -4.92 -12.68
CA ILE A 19 -19.91 -5.62 -11.77
C ILE A 19 -18.52 -5.07 -12.01
N LEU A 20 -17.79 -4.77 -10.94
CA LEU A 20 -16.37 -4.40 -10.98
C LEU A 20 -15.52 -5.58 -10.53
N THR A 21 -14.44 -5.88 -11.28
CA THR A 21 -13.51 -6.96 -10.94
C THR A 21 -12.07 -6.47 -11.07
N PRO A 22 -11.31 -6.43 -9.96
CA PRO A 22 -11.73 -6.71 -8.59
C PRO A 22 -12.65 -5.62 -8.00
N ASP A 23 -13.44 -5.98 -6.99
CA ASP A 23 -14.29 -5.07 -6.20
C ASP A 23 -13.60 -4.52 -4.93
N HIS A 24 -12.34 -4.91 -4.72
CA HIS A 24 -11.46 -4.47 -3.63
C HIS A 24 -10.26 -3.71 -4.20
N TRP A 25 -9.47 -3.08 -3.33
CA TRP A 25 -8.26 -2.35 -3.71
C TRP A 25 -7.30 -3.19 -4.54
N THR A 26 -6.70 -2.58 -5.57
CA THR A 26 -5.76 -3.24 -6.48
C THR A 26 -4.73 -2.25 -7.02
N ASN A 27 -3.52 -2.72 -7.28
CA ASN A 27 -2.51 -1.98 -8.06
C ASN A 27 -2.56 -2.32 -9.56
N GLY A 28 -3.52 -3.16 -9.96
CA GLY A 28 -3.75 -3.58 -11.34
C GLY A 28 -4.77 -2.72 -12.07
N THR A 29 -5.53 -3.38 -12.93
CA THR A 29 -6.67 -2.81 -13.67
C THR A 29 -7.98 -3.30 -13.08
N VAL A 30 -9.06 -2.56 -13.35
CA VAL A 30 -10.42 -2.97 -13.01
C VAL A 30 -11.19 -3.23 -14.31
N GLU A 31 -11.83 -4.38 -14.40
CA GLU A 31 -12.79 -4.70 -15.47
C GLU A 31 -14.19 -4.27 -15.02
N ILE A 32 -14.85 -3.48 -15.84
CA ILE A 32 -16.25 -3.13 -15.73
C ILE A 32 -17.02 -4.10 -16.61
N ASP A 33 -17.83 -4.99 -16.01
CA ASP A 33 -18.75 -5.87 -16.72
C ASP A 33 -20.15 -5.25 -16.64
N LEU A 34 -20.67 -4.79 -17.79
CA LEU A 34 -21.96 -4.14 -17.93
C LEU A 34 -22.97 -5.11 -18.51
N SER A 35 -24.08 -5.29 -17.83
CA SER A 35 -25.25 -6.02 -18.32
C SER A 35 -26.42 -5.07 -18.50
N THR A 36 -27.11 -5.16 -19.64
CA THR A 36 -28.22 -4.26 -20.00
C THR A 36 -29.45 -5.04 -20.40
N ASP A 37 -30.60 -4.48 -20.14
CA ASP A 37 -31.91 -5.04 -20.50
C ASP A 37 -32.88 -3.94 -20.94
N ASP A 38 -33.82 -4.31 -21.80
CA ASP A 38 -34.94 -3.50 -22.23
C ASP A 38 -36.17 -4.38 -22.44
N ASN A 39 -37.27 -3.99 -21.82
CA ASN A 39 -38.45 -4.85 -21.67
C ASN A 39 -39.41 -4.83 -22.88
N LEU A 40 -39.21 -3.95 -23.86
CA LEU A 40 -40.12 -3.79 -25.01
C LEU A 40 -39.43 -3.93 -26.37
N SER A 41 -38.62 -2.93 -26.78
CA SER A 41 -37.97 -2.95 -28.09
C SER A 41 -36.66 -3.75 -28.10
N GLY A 42 -36.10 -4.00 -26.94
CA GLY A 42 -34.79 -4.65 -26.78
C GLY A 42 -33.61 -3.70 -26.94
N VAL A 43 -32.48 -4.07 -26.33
CA VAL A 43 -31.23 -3.31 -26.45
C VAL A 43 -30.66 -3.46 -27.86
N ARG A 44 -30.34 -2.35 -28.49
CA ARG A 44 -29.71 -2.30 -29.80
C ARG A 44 -28.19 -2.33 -29.73
N ASP A 45 -27.62 -1.38 -28.96
CA ASP A 45 -26.17 -1.24 -28.86
C ASP A 45 -25.75 -0.56 -27.52
N ILE A 46 -24.49 -0.78 -27.16
CA ILE A 46 -23.81 -0.14 -26.06
C ILE A 46 -22.63 0.66 -26.63
N THR A 47 -22.58 1.97 -26.36
CA THR A 47 -21.41 2.80 -26.61
C THR A 47 -20.54 2.82 -25.36
N LEU A 48 -19.27 2.40 -25.49
CA LEU A 48 -18.27 2.36 -24.45
C LEU A 48 -17.68 3.76 -24.16
N PRO A 49 -16.97 3.95 -23.04
CA PRO A 49 -16.37 5.24 -22.68
C PRO A 49 -15.38 5.82 -23.71
N ASP A 50 -14.74 4.97 -24.52
CA ASP A 50 -13.83 5.36 -25.61
C ASP A 50 -14.55 5.69 -26.93
N GLY A 51 -15.88 5.60 -26.94
CA GLY A 51 -16.73 5.85 -28.12
C GLY A 51 -16.91 4.64 -29.04
N SER A 52 -16.32 3.51 -28.76
CA SER A 52 -16.57 2.27 -29.51
C SER A 52 -17.98 1.74 -29.24
N ILE A 53 -18.57 1.05 -30.21
CA ILE A 53 -19.95 0.53 -30.16
C ILE A 53 -19.93 -0.98 -30.19
N VAL A 54 -20.72 -1.59 -29.32
CA VAL A 54 -20.91 -3.04 -29.22
C VAL A 54 -22.39 -3.35 -29.45
N ASP A 55 -22.69 -4.15 -30.47
CA ASP A 55 -24.05 -4.62 -30.78
C ASP A 55 -24.39 -5.85 -29.92
N ALA A 56 -24.56 -5.63 -28.62
CA ALA A 56 -24.83 -6.69 -27.63
C ALA A 56 -25.55 -6.10 -26.40
N THR A 57 -26.06 -6.99 -25.55
CA THR A 57 -26.69 -6.66 -24.26
C THR A 57 -25.69 -6.70 -23.09
N GLN A 58 -24.45 -7.04 -23.36
CA GLN A 58 -23.36 -7.08 -22.39
C GLN A 58 -22.10 -6.49 -22.99
N ALA A 59 -21.31 -5.80 -22.17
CA ALA A 59 -20.03 -5.23 -22.57
C ALA A 59 -19.03 -5.30 -21.42
N LYS A 60 -17.75 -5.50 -21.78
CA LYS A 60 -16.63 -5.44 -20.85
C LYS A 60 -15.72 -4.29 -21.22
N TYR A 61 -15.30 -3.53 -20.23
CA TYR A 61 -14.40 -2.40 -20.40
C TYR A 61 -13.36 -2.39 -19.27
N THR A 62 -12.08 -2.40 -19.64
CA THR A 62 -10.97 -2.42 -18.66
C THR A 62 -10.40 -1.02 -18.50
N VAL A 63 -10.23 -0.60 -17.26
CA VAL A 63 -9.69 0.70 -16.89
C VAL A 63 -8.44 0.53 -16.01
N ASP A 64 -7.53 1.49 -16.10
CA ASP A 64 -6.26 1.50 -15.38
C ASP A 64 -6.11 2.71 -14.44
N LYS A 65 -7.16 3.56 -14.34
CA LYS A 65 -7.23 4.73 -13.46
C LYS A 65 -8.59 4.84 -12.79
N ASN A 66 -8.62 5.48 -11.63
CA ASN A 66 -9.87 5.88 -11.00
C ASN A 66 -10.56 6.99 -11.81
N GLY A 67 -11.86 7.00 -11.78
CA GLY A 67 -12.65 7.99 -12.52
C GLY A 67 -14.08 7.56 -12.76
N VAL A 68 -14.83 8.40 -13.49
CA VAL A 68 -16.19 8.10 -13.93
C VAL A 68 -16.19 7.76 -15.42
N TYR A 69 -16.62 6.55 -15.73
CA TYR A 69 -16.69 6.00 -17.07
C TYR A 69 -18.14 5.95 -17.54
N ASN A 70 -18.46 6.75 -18.56
CA ASN A 70 -19.82 6.88 -19.04
C ASN A 70 -20.10 5.89 -20.18
N PHE A 71 -21.08 5.02 -19.98
CA PHE A 71 -21.65 4.16 -21.01
C PHE A 71 -22.94 4.77 -21.52
N SER A 72 -23.27 4.51 -22.81
CA SER A 72 -24.54 4.88 -23.38
C SER A 72 -25.21 3.65 -23.97
N VAL A 73 -26.41 3.32 -23.51
CA VAL A 73 -27.18 2.15 -23.97
C VAL A 73 -28.37 2.63 -24.76
N ARG A 74 -28.53 2.12 -25.99
CA ARG A 74 -29.62 2.50 -26.89
C ARG A 74 -30.46 1.29 -27.24
N ASP A 75 -31.79 1.46 -27.24
CA ASP A 75 -32.73 0.47 -27.73
C ASP A 75 -33.03 0.59 -29.26
N TYR A 76 -33.84 -0.32 -29.77
CA TYR A 76 -34.25 -0.28 -31.19
C TYR A 76 -35.26 0.84 -31.51
N CYS A 77 -35.91 1.45 -30.52
CA CYS A 77 -36.77 2.62 -30.66
C CYS A 77 -36.02 3.96 -30.60
N GLY A 78 -34.75 3.95 -30.21
CA GLY A 78 -33.89 5.12 -30.13
C GLY A 78 -33.87 5.80 -28.78
N ASN A 79 -34.47 5.20 -27.72
CA ASN A 79 -34.33 5.69 -26.37
C ASN A 79 -32.91 5.38 -25.85
N VAL A 80 -32.36 6.27 -25.03
CA VAL A 80 -30.96 6.23 -24.58
C VAL A 80 -30.88 6.34 -23.06
N LEU A 81 -30.14 5.40 -22.46
CA LEU A 81 -29.65 5.47 -21.08
C LEU A 81 -28.18 5.93 -21.09
N THR A 82 -27.85 6.98 -20.33
CA THR A 82 -26.46 7.27 -19.97
C THR A 82 -26.20 6.68 -18.59
N TYR A 83 -25.22 5.77 -18.50
CA TYR A 83 -24.91 5.02 -17.28
C TYR A 83 -23.49 5.32 -16.81
N PRO A 84 -23.31 6.19 -15.79
CA PRO A 84 -21.99 6.47 -15.22
C PRO A 84 -21.56 5.33 -14.30
N VAL A 85 -20.32 4.88 -14.45
CA VAL A 85 -19.67 3.89 -13.59
C VAL A 85 -18.47 4.54 -12.93
N GLU A 86 -18.52 4.67 -11.62
CA GLU A 86 -17.39 5.14 -10.82
C GLU A 86 -16.46 3.97 -10.48
N VAL A 87 -15.15 4.16 -10.71
CA VAL A 87 -14.06 3.30 -10.27
C VAL A 87 -13.17 4.14 -9.35
N SER A 88 -12.91 3.67 -8.12
CA SER A 88 -12.18 4.40 -7.07
C SER A 88 -11.26 3.52 -6.25
N ASN A 89 -10.98 2.29 -6.71
CA ASN A 89 -10.26 1.27 -5.98
C ASN A 89 -8.91 0.87 -6.61
N ILE A 90 -8.33 1.75 -7.44
CA ILE A 90 -7.00 1.54 -8.04
C ILE A 90 -6.00 2.41 -7.29
N ASP A 91 -4.98 1.75 -6.73
CA ASP A 91 -3.84 2.36 -6.06
C ASP A 91 -2.54 1.76 -6.60
N ARG A 92 -1.64 2.59 -7.11
CA ARG A 92 -0.35 2.17 -7.69
C ARG A 92 0.84 2.81 -7.00
N LEU A 93 0.61 3.60 -5.96
CA LEU A 93 1.68 4.23 -5.21
C LEU A 93 2.06 3.36 -4.01
N ALA A 94 3.35 3.08 -3.87
CA ALA A 94 3.83 2.34 -2.73
C ALA A 94 3.75 3.18 -1.45
N PRO A 95 3.50 2.55 -0.28
CA PRO A 95 3.55 3.23 1.00
C PRO A 95 4.96 3.77 1.30
N ALA A 96 5.05 4.72 2.20
CA ALA A 96 6.30 5.27 2.73
C ALA A 96 6.41 4.96 4.23
N ALA A 97 7.64 4.92 4.77
CA ALA A 97 7.85 4.70 6.20
C ALA A 97 9.12 5.38 6.70
N ASP A 98 9.09 5.75 7.98
CA ASP A 98 10.22 6.22 8.76
C ASP A 98 10.42 5.34 9.99
N TYR A 99 11.58 5.45 10.65
CA TYR A 99 11.88 4.71 11.85
C TYR A 99 12.61 5.54 12.90
N GLU A 100 12.51 5.09 14.16
CA GLU A 100 13.22 5.62 15.31
C GLU A 100 13.84 4.46 16.10
N VAL A 101 15.10 4.61 16.55
CA VAL A 101 15.78 3.66 17.45
C VAL A 101 15.68 4.20 18.88
N ILE A 102 15.13 3.40 19.80
CA ILE A 102 14.83 3.79 21.18
C ILE A 102 15.50 2.81 22.17
N PRO A 103 16.42 3.28 23.03
CA PRO A 103 16.98 4.62 23.10
C PRO A 103 17.90 4.92 21.91
N GLY A 104 18.06 6.22 21.55
CA GLY A 104 19.00 6.67 20.54
C GLY A 104 20.44 6.81 21.07
N ASP A 105 20.62 6.85 22.38
CA ASP A 105 21.94 6.88 23.04
C ASP A 105 22.51 5.48 23.19
N TRP A 106 23.83 5.38 23.44
CA TRP A 106 24.52 4.12 23.72
C TRP A 106 23.86 3.36 24.88
N THR A 107 23.72 2.06 24.75
CA THR A 107 23.08 1.20 25.73
C THR A 107 23.70 -0.20 25.77
N ASN A 108 23.72 -0.81 26.95
CA ASN A 108 24.05 -2.23 27.13
C ASN A 108 22.81 -3.14 27.17
N LYS A 109 21.71 -2.71 26.54
CA LYS A 109 20.45 -3.44 26.47
C LYS A 109 19.94 -3.45 25.02
N PRO A 110 19.01 -4.37 24.68
CA PRO A 110 18.31 -4.31 23.42
C PRO A 110 17.64 -2.95 23.20
N VAL A 111 17.58 -2.52 21.94
CA VAL A 111 16.88 -1.30 21.51
C VAL A 111 15.57 -1.67 20.80
N THR A 112 14.63 -0.74 20.77
CA THR A 112 13.41 -0.87 19.99
C THR A 112 13.55 -0.07 18.72
N ILE A 113 13.35 -0.72 17.55
CA ILE A 113 13.13 -0.04 16.27
C ILE A 113 11.62 0.18 16.17
N ARG A 114 11.19 1.44 16.26
CA ARG A 114 9.80 1.82 16.00
C ARG A 114 9.66 2.27 14.58
N VAL A 115 8.80 1.59 13.83
CA VAL A 115 8.46 1.91 12.44
C VAL A 115 7.10 2.62 12.40
N THR A 116 7.04 3.71 11.63
CA THR A 116 5.79 4.42 11.32
C THR A 116 5.65 4.54 9.82
N ALA A 117 4.57 3.98 9.28
CA ALA A 117 4.27 3.95 7.87
C ALA A 117 3.02 4.76 7.55
N ALA A 118 2.99 5.36 6.37
CA ALA A 118 1.85 6.06 5.80
C ALA A 118 1.72 5.69 4.33
N ASP A 119 0.49 5.77 3.83
CA ASP A 119 0.20 5.64 2.41
C ASP A 119 -0.03 7.05 1.84
N PRO A 120 0.88 7.56 1.00
CA PRO A 120 0.80 8.94 0.54
C PRO A 120 -0.29 9.11 -0.52
N GLU A 121 -0.86 10.33 -0.59
CA GLU A 121 -1.82 10.70 -1.63
C GLU A 121 -1.13 10.65 -3.00
N PRO A 122 -1.62 9.83 -3.94
CA PRO A 122 -1.07 9.77 -5.28
C PRO A 122 -1.51 10.97 -6.11
N GLU A 123 -0.71 11.30 -7.12
CA GLU A 123 -1.07 12.23 -8.19
C GLU A 123 -1.84 11.46 -9.31
N ASP A 124 -2.54 12.17 -10.18
CA ASP A 124 -3.05 11.64 -11.46
C ASP A 124 -4.16 10.56 -11.44
N GLY A 125 -5.17 10.71 -10.62
CA GLY A 125 -6.39 9.89 -10.72
C GLY A 125 -6.27 8.51 -10.12
N TYR A 126 -5.39 8.35 -9.13
CA TYR A 126 -5.35 7.21 -8.21
C TYR A 126 -5.82 7.67 -6.83
N ALA A 127 -5.96 6.75 -5.90
CA ALA A 127 -6.32 7.05 -4.52
C ALA A 127 -5.50 6.17 -3.57
N PRO A 128 -5.13 6.67 -2.36
CA PRO A 128 -4.39 5.88 -1.39
C PRO A 128 -5.30 4.78 -0.85
N SER A 129 -4.81 3.56 -0.82
CA SER A 129 -5.55 2.41 -0.29
C SER A 129 -5.38 2.24 1.22
N GLY A 130 -4.39 2.92 1.79
CA GLY A 130 -4.00 2.83 3.18
C GLY A 130 -3.05 1.67 3.48
N VAL A 131 -2.21 1.86 4.53
CA VAL A 131 -1.26 0.83 4.96
C VAL A 131 -2.02 -0.39 5.47
N LYS A 132 -1.71 -1.56 4.94
CA LYS A 132 -2.25 -2.84 5.35
C LYS A 132 -1.44 -3.45 6.49
N SER A 133 -0.13 -3.60 6.29
CA SER A 133 0.72 -4.33 7.24
C SER A 133 2.19 -3.96 7.12
N ILE A 134 2.93 -4.26 8.20
CA ILE A 134 4.38 -4.21 8.29
C ILE A 134 4.88 -5.63 8.58
N THR A 135 5.70 -6.18 7.68
CA THR A 135 6.44 -7.44 7.91
C THR A 135 7.78 -7.10 8.53
N MET A 136 8.04 -7.64 9.72
CA MET A 136 9.25 -7.44 10.50
C MET A 136 10.41 -8.30 10.01
N PRO A 137 11.67 -8.02 10.43
CA PRO A 137 12.87 -8.78 10.05
C PRO A 137 12.81 -10.28 10.41
N ASP A 138 12.05 -10.66 11.44
CA ASP A 138 11.82 -12.05 11.86
C ASP A 138 10.69 -12.76 11.08
N GLY A 139 10.05 -12.05 10.14
CA GLY A 139 8.91 -12.55 9.37
C GLY A 139 7.55 -12.36 10.05
N THR A 140 7.50 -11.80 11.24
CA THR A 140 6.23 -11.48 11.90
C THR A 140 5.51 -10.36 11.14
N VAL A 141 4.20 -10.49 10.94
CA VAL A 141 3.35 -9.51 10.28
C VAL A 141 2.48 -8.78 11.30
N VAL A 142 2.54 -7.45 11.28
CA VAL A 142 1.71 -6.57 12.12
C VAL A 142 0.78 -5.78 11.21
N GLU A 143 -0.52 -5.86 11.48
CA GLU A 143 -1.54 -5.10 10.74
C GLU A 143 -1.48 -3.61 11.12
N GLY A 144 -1.65 -2.74 10.11
CA GLY A 144 -1.64 -1.29 10.25
C GLY A 144 -0.27 -0.65 10.02
N GLY A 145 -0.17 0.65 10.34
CA GLY A 145 0.95 1.52 9.95
C GLY A 145 2.00 1.72 11.04
N THR A 146 1.99 0.99 12.16
CA THR A 146 3.00 1.13 13.23
C THR A 146 3.42 -0.23 13.76
N ALA A 147 4.74 -0.40 13.99
CA ALA A 147 5.29 -1.63 14.56
C ALA A 147 6.54 -1.32 15.41
N ASP A 148 6.71 -2.05 16.51
CA ASP A 148 7.88 -2.01 17.37
C ASP A 148 8.62 -3.36 17.27
N PHE A 149 9.91 -3.33 16.96
CA PHE A 149 10.78 -4.50 16.86
C PHE A 149 11.95 -4.38 17.85
N ALA A 150 12.18 -5.41 18.66
CA ALA A 150 13.32 -5.45 19.60
C ALA A 150 14.57 -5.97 18.86
N ALA A 151 15.57 -5.11 18.70
CA ALA A 151 16.87 -5.47 18.15
C ALA A 151 17.86 -5.76 19.30
N GLU A 152 18.42 -6.97 19.30
CA GLU A 152 19.34 -7.46 20.35
C GLU A 152 20.81 -7.25 19.97
N ALA A 153 21.10 -6.85 18.74
CA ALA A 153 22.46 -6.64 18.25
C ALA A 153 22.52 -5.46 17.28
N ASN A 154 23.72 -4.89 17.14
CA ASN A 154 24.00 -3.95 16.07
C ASN A 154 23.88 -4.63 14.71
N GLY A 155 23.36 -3.92 13.70
CA GLY A 155 23.17 -4.46 12.38
C GLY A 155 22.08 -3.76 11.57
N LYS A 156 21.81 -4.31 10.39
CA LYS A 156 20.79 -3.82 9.48
C LYS A 156 19.55 -4.69 9.61
N TYR A 157 18.39 -4.03 9.61
CA TYR A 157 17.08 -4.65 9.76
C TYR A 157 16.15 -4.11 8.67
N ASP A 158 15.56 -5.02 7.89
CA ASP A 158 14.67 -4.68 6.80
C ASP A 158 13.22 -4.94 7.19
N PHE A 159 12.35 -3.96 6.94
CA PHE A 159 10.91 -4.05 7.13
C PHE A 159 10.23 -3.93 5.78
N ILE A 160 9.20 -4.75 5.52
CA ILE A 160 8.40 -4.66 4.29
C ILE A 160 7.04 -4.09 4.66
N ILE A 161 6.72 -2.92 4.14
CA ILE A 161 5.44 -2.26 4.30
C ILE A 161 4.57 -2.61 3.09
N THR A 162 3.33 -3.02 3.32
CA THR A 162 2.36 -3.37 2.29
C THR A 162 1.10 -2.55 2.49
N ASP A 163 0.54 -1.97 1.42
CA ASP A 163 -0.75 -1.29 1.40
C ASP A 163 -1.91 -2.26 1.06
N ASN A 164 -3.15 -1.75 1.07
CA ASN A 164 -4.32 -2.56 0.70
C ASN A 164 -4.42 -2.79 -0.82
N GLY A 165 -3.78 -1.97 -1.65
CA GLY A 165 -3.66 -2.15 -3.10
C GLY A 165 -2.70 -3.27 -3.49
N GLY A 166 -1.81 -3.67 -2.57
CA GLY A 166 -0.77 -4.69 -2.77
C GLY A 166 0.57 -4.11 -3.25
N ASN A 167 0.76 -2.78 -3.17
CA ASN A 167 2.08 -2.18 -3.38
C ASN A 167 2.94 -2.39 -2.13
N THR A 168 4.26 -2.45 -2.31
CA THR A 168 5.21 -2.70 -1.22
C THR A 168 6.35 -1.71 -1.22
N PHE A 169 6.83 -1.37 -0.02
CA PHE A 169 8.04 -0.58 0.23
C PHE A 169 8.93 -1.31 1.22
N THR A 170 10.24 -1.36 0.96
CA THR A 170 11.23 -1.92 1.90
C THR A 170 11.93 -0.78 2.62
N LEU A 171 11.74 -0.70 3.93
CA LEU A 171 12.45 0.22 4.81
C LEU A 171 13.72 -0.46 5.32
N HIS A 172 14.88 0.14 5.00
CA HIS A 172 16.18 -0.29 5.51
C HIS A 172 16.53 0.53 6.74
N THR A 173 16.78 -0.14 7.86
CA THR A 173 17.16 0.48 9.13
C THR A 173 18.51 -0.01 9.61
N GLU A 174 19.16 0.75 10.50
CA GLU A 174 20.44 0.37 11.08
C GLU A 174 20.48 0.67 12.59
N VAL A 175 20.97 -0.28 13.37
CA VAL A 175 21.27 -0.14 14.79
C VAL A 175 22.77 -0.23 14.96
N SER A 176 23.37 0.74 15.68
CA SER A 176 24.81 0.84 15.90
C SER A 176 25.19 1.34 17.31
N ASN A 177 24.22 1.36 18.23
CA ASN A 177 24.37 1.97 19.56
C ASN A 177 24.21 0.97 20.70
N ILE A 178 24.36 -0.34 20.42
CA ILE A 178 24.37 -1.39 21.46
C ILE A 178 25.83 -1.76 21.73
N ASP A 179 26.20 -1.69 23.02
CA ASP A 179 27.50 -2.10 23.49
C ASP A 179 27.34 -2.96 24.75
N TYR A 180 27.71 -4.23 24.64
CA TYR A 180 27.67 -5.19 25.76
C TYR A 180 29.05 -5.43 26.39
N LEU A 181 30.13 -4.80 25.86
CA LEU A 181 31.47 -5.00 26.32
C LEU A 181 31.77 -4.07 27.49
N ALA A 182 32.51 -4.57 28.44
CA ALA A 182 32.99 -3.75 29.53
C ALA A 182 34.38 -3.19 29.20
N PRO A 183 34.72 -1.97 29.63
CA PRO A 183 36.05 -1.44 29.45
C PRO A 183 37.11 -2.31 30.18
N GLU A 184 38.29 -2.44 29.55
CA GLU A 184 39.44 -3.15 30.08
C GLU A 184 40.43 -2.15 30.65
N ALA A 185 41.15 -2.54 31.75
CA ALA A 185 42.13 -1.69 32.36
C ALA A 185 43.42 -2.47 32.68
N GLU A 186 44.53 -1.85 32.37
CA GLU A 186 45.87 -2.31 32.76
C GLU A 186 46.49 -1.29 33.69
N TYR A 187 47.46 -1.74 34.55
CA TYR A 187 48.22 -0.84 35.39
C TYR A 187 49.69 -1.18 35.39
N THR A 188 50.53 -0.17 35.62
CA THR A 188 51.96 -0.29 35.91
C THR A 188 52.28 0.42 37.21
N VAL A 189 53.26 -0.11 37.90
CA VAL A 189 53.77 0.47 39.16
C VAL A 189 55.22 0.91 38.93
N THR A 190 55.52 2.15 39.34
CA THR A 190 56.91 2.70 39.22
C THR A 190 57.35 3.26 40.57
N PRO A 191 58.51 2.81 41.12
CA PRO A 191 59.38 1.74 40.56
C PRO A 191 58.74 0.36 40.78
N ASP A 192 59.07 -0.61 39.94
CA ASP A 192 58.62 -2.02 39.99
C ASP A 192 59.50 -2.89 40.95
N VAL A 193 60.34 -2.23 41.73
CA VAL A 193 61.26 -2.83 42.70
C VAL A 193 60.96 -2.29 44.12
N TRP A 194 61.46 -3.01 45.12
CA TRP A 194 61.32 -2.56 46.50
C TRP A 194 61.94 -1.18 46.69
N THR A 195 61.15 -0.26 47.28
CA THR A 195 61.54 1.11 47.56
C THR A 195 61.09 1.52 48.99
N ASN A 196 61.84 2.46 49.63
CA ASN A 196 61.44 3.14 50.85
C ASN A 196 60.77 4.50 50.57
N GLY A 197 60.53 4.82 49.31
CA GLY A 197 59.83 6.04 48.87
C GLY A 197 58.46 5.74 48.34
N PRO A 198 57.75 6.77 47.86
CA PRO A 198 56.42 6.58 47.21
C PRO A 198 56.54 5.86 45.86
N ALA A 199 55.58 5.01 45.58
CA ALA A 199 55.37 4.41 44.26
C ALA A 199 54.23 5.09 43.56
N ALA A 200 54.35 5.26 42.23
CA ALA A 200 53.32 5.75 41.37
C ALA A 200 52.61 4.57 40.67
N ILE A 201 51.31 4.56 40.66
CA ILE A 201 50.50 3.62 39.87
C ILE A 201 49.96 4.38 38.65
N HIS A 202 50.27 3.88 37.48
CA HIS A 202 49.69 4.36 36.21
C HIS A 202 48.69 3.37 35.71
N VAL A 203 47.44 3.83 35.50
CA VAL A 203 46.31 3.03 35.00
C VAL A 203 45.97 3.50 33.59
N THR A 204 45.91 2.56 32.68
CA THR A 204 45.42 2.78 31.29
C THR A 204 44.14 1.99 31.12
N ALA A 205 43.06 2.63 30.72
CA ALA A 205 41.79 1.97 30.39
C ALA A 205 41.50 2.12 28.91
N THR A 206 40.97 1.06 28.32
CA THR A 206 40.50 1.00 26.91
C THR A 206 39.11 0.39 26.91
N ASP A 207 38.30 0.86 25.97
CA ASP A 207 36.97 0.29 25.71
C ASP A 207 37.06 -0.47 24.36
N PRO A 208 36.89 -1.80 24.37
CA PRO A 208 36.90 -2.58 23.13
C PRO A 208 35.72 -2.16 22.22
N GLU A 209 35.96 -2.14 20.94
CA GLU A 209 34.88 -1.88 19.97
C GLU A 209 33.78 -2.96 20.09
N PRO A 210 32.49 -2.60 20.04
CA PRO A 210 31.35 -3.52 20.14
C PRO A 210 31.17 -4.42 18.91
#